data_8e907eb1be0214162a57fed0caa4204d
#
_entry.id   8e907eb1be0214162a57fed0caa4204d
#
_cell.length_a   1.000
_cell.length_b   1.000
_cell.length_c   1.000
_cell.angle_alpha   90.00
_cell.angle_beta   90.00
_cell.angle_gamma   90.00
#
_symmetry.space_group_name_H-M   'P 1'
#
loop_
_entity.id
_entity.type
_entity.pdbx_description
1 polymer ?
#
loop_
_entity_poly.entity_id
_entity_poly.type
_entity_poly.pdbx_seq_one_letter_code
_entity_poly.pdbx_strand_id
1 'polypeptide(L)'
;MRLALDTSTTWSSMALVSGEVVVAADEIDAANPGEVVVARIDELLREADVERTSLTGVVVGVGPGPYTSTRVGVAIARALGFALGIEVVGVCSHDAIAAEFVAALPADSDTRDFIVATDARRREVYWARYDAYGNRRSGPAVA
;
A
#
# COMPACT_ATOMS: atom_id res chain seq x y z
N MET A 1 -6.48 7.41 -13.99
CA MET A 1 -5.63 7.61 -12.80
C MET A 1 -6.14 6.76 -11.65
N ARG A 2 -5.28 6.06 -10.92
CA ARG A 2 -5.64 5.32 -9.69
C ARG A 2 -4.89 5.90 -8.50
N LEU A 3 -5.53 5.92 -7.35
CA LEU A 3 -4.90 6.20 -6.07
C LEU A 3 -4.53 4.87 -5.41
N ALA A 4 -3.26 4.69 -5.03
CA ALA A 4 -2.82 3.64 -4.14
C ALA A 4 -2.62 4.19 -2.73
N LEU A 5 -3.00 3.45 -1.70
CA LEU A 5 -2.93 3.85 -0.30
C LEU A 5 -2.60 2.65 0.57
N ASP A 6 -1.63 2.77 1.46
CA ASP A 6 -1.37 1.79 2.52
C ASP A 6 -1.09 2.49 3.86
N THR A 7 -1.75 2.02 4.91
CA THR A 7 -1.58 2.51 6.29
C THR A 7 -1.29 1.36 7.26
N SER A 8 -0.79 0.23 6.74
CA SER A 8 -0.58 -0.99 7.52
C SER A 8 0.77 -1.04 8.26
N THR A 9 1.61 -0.03 8.10
CA THR A 9 2.88 0.12 8.82
C THR A 9 2.88 1.37 9.69
N THR A 10 4.02 1.76 10.26
CA THR A 10 4.20 3.06 10.93
C THR A 10 4.17 4.22 9.92
N TRP A 11 4.52 3.95 8.68
CA TRP A 11 4.41 4.90 7.57
C TRP A 11 3.09 4.69 6.84
N SER A 12 2.45 5.78 6.48
CA SER A 12 1.33 5.78 5.54
C SER A 12 1.87 6.19 4.17
N SER A 13 1.74 5.29 3.20
CA SER A 13 2.23 5.51 1.84
C SER A 13 1.06 5.76 0.90
N MET A 14 1.23 6.66 -0.06
CA MET A 14 0.24 6.95 -1.09
C MET A 14 0.90 7.25 -2.43
N ALA A 15 0.23 6.88 -3.51
CA ALA A 15 0.71 7.13 -4.85
C ALA A 15 -0.42 7.35 -5.85
N LEU A 16 -0.18 8.20 -6.83
CA LEU A 16 -1.01 8.36 -8.03
C LEU A 16 -0.37 7.58 -9.17
N VAL A 17 -1.14 6.67 -9.77
CA VAL A 17 -0.64 5.75 -10.78
C VAL A 17 -1.47 5.85 -12.06
N SER A 18 -0.80 5.96 -13.21
CA SER A 18 -1.41 5.95 -14.55
C SER A 18 -0.83 4.81 -15.37
N GLY A 19 -1.63 3.76 -15.60
CA GLY A 19 -1.09 2.51 -16.17
C GLY A 19 -0.03 1.90 -15.26
N GLU A 20 1.20 1.81 -15.74
CA GLU A 20 2.36 1.30 -14.99
C GLU A 20 3.27 2.43 -14.45
N VAL A 21 2.89 3.70 -14.66
CA VAL A 21 3.70 4.85 -14.28
C VAL A 21 3.22 5.43 -12.96
N VAL A 22 4.12 5.56 -12.00
CA VAL A 22 3.91 6.35 -10.78
C VAL A 22 4.07 7.83 -11.15
N VAL A 23 2.96 8.58 -11.09
CA VAL A 23 2.92 10.02 -11.41
C VAL A 23 3.39 10.85 -10.23
N ALA A 24 2.96 10.50 -9.03
CA ALA A 24 3.37 11.11 -7.78
C ALA A 24 3.27 10.08 -6.66
N ALA A 25 4.13 10.19 -5.66
CA ALA A 25 4.09 9.35 -4.47
C ALA A 25 4.57 10.12 -3.25
N ASP A 26 4.07 9.73 -2.09
CA ASP A 26 4.48 10.30 -0.81
C ASP A 26 4.34 9.29 0.32
N GLU A 27 5.13 9.53 1.37
CA GLU A 27 5.11 8.76 2.61
C GLU A 27 5.10 9.70 3.80
N ILE A 28 4.26 9.41 4.77
CA ILE A 28 4.16 10.18 6.01
C ILE A 28 4.30 9.26 7.23
N ASP A 29 5.12 9.67 8.17
CA ASP A 29 5.15 9.08 9.51
C ASP A 29 3.97 9.67 10.31
N ALA A 30 2.89 8.92 10.38
CA ALA A 30 1.68 9.39 11.04
C ALA A 30 1.26 8.43 12.17
N ALA A 31 1.46 8.88 13.40
CA ALA A 31 0.93 8.19 14.57
C ALA A 31 -0.60 8.06 14.53
N ASN A 32 -1.28 9.02 13.89
CA ASN A 32 -2.72 9.07 13.69
C ASN A 32 -3.05 9.28 12.20
N PRO A 33 -2.99 8.23 11.36
CA PRO A 33 -3.20 8.37 9.92
C PRO A 33 -4.58 8.94 9.55
N GLY A 34 -5.60 8.74 10.39
CA GLY A 34 -6.94 9.28 10.15
C GLY A 34 -7.03 10.80 10.08
N GLU A 35 -6.11 11.53 10.71
CA GLU A 35 -6.14 12.98 10.74
C GLU A 35 -5.39 13.61 9.55
N VAL A 36 -4.38 12.95 9.04
CA VAL A 36 -3.44 13.55 8.09
C VAL A 36 -3.51 12.96 6.68
N VAL A 37 -3.87 11.69 6.54
CA VAL A 37 -3.84 10.98 5.24
C VAL A 37 -4.77 11.61 4.22
N VAL A 38 -5.99 12.01 4.61
CA VAL A 38 -6.96 12.63 3.67
C VAL A 38 -6.44 13.97 3.16
N ALA A 39 -5.91 14.80 4.06
CA ALA A 39 -5.33 16.08 3.69
C ALA A 39 -4.13 15.89 2.75
N ARG A 40 -3.29 14.89 3.03
CA ARG A 40 -2.12 14.60 2.20
C ARG A 40 -2.49 14.05 0.83
N ILE A 41 -3.54 13.23 0.72
CA ILE A 41 -4.08 12.81 -0.59
C ILE A 41 -4.50 14.03 -1.42
N ASP A 42 -5.19 15.01 -0.80
CA ASP A 42 -5.61 16.22 -1.50
C ASP A 42 -4.43 17.08 -1.95
N GLU A 43 -3.39 17.18 -1.13
CA GLU A 43 -2.14 17.85 -1.48
C GLU A 43 -1.43 17.15 -2.64
N LEU A 44 -1.32 15.81 -2.60
CA LEU A 44 -0.68 15.02 -3.64
C LEU A 44 -1.40 15.17 -4.99
N LEU A 45 -2.73 15.16 -4.99
CA LEU A 45 -3.53 15.41 -6.19
C LEU A 45 -3.26 16.81 -6.77
N ARG A 46 -3.24 17.82 -5.91
CA ARG A 46 -2.99 19.22 -6.32
C ARG A 46 -1.55 19.41 -6.82
N GLU A 47 -0.55 18.82 -6.17
CA GLU A 47 0.86 18.89 -6.60
C GLU A 47 1.07 18.21 -7.95
N ALA A 48 0.32 17.16 -8.24
CA ALA A 48 0.35 16.43 -9.50
C ALA A 48 -0.55 17.04 -10.60
N ASP A 49 -1.27 18.14 -10.32
CA ASP A 49 -2.27 18.74 -11.20
C ASP A 49 -3.34 17.73 -11.66
N VAL A 50 -3.80 16.89 -10.73
CA VAL A 50 -4.78 15.82 -10.97
C VAL A 50 -6.09 16.15 -10.27
N GLU A 51 -7.17 16.27 -11.05
CA GLU A 51 -8.52 16.44 -10.52
C GLU A 51 -8.97 15.17 -9.79
N ARG A 52 -9.56 15.30 -8.59
CA ARG A 52 -10.10 14.17 -7.82
C ARG A 52 -11.10 13.34 -8.62
N THR A 53 -11.89 13.98 -9.46
CA THR A 53 -12.89 13.37 -10.36
C THR A 53 -12.29 12.57 -11.51
N SER A 54 -10.99 12.71 -11.78
CA SER A 54 -10.27 11.93 -12.78
C SER A 54 -9.78 10.57 -12.25
N LEU A 55 -9.94 10.33 -10.95
CA LEU A 55 -9.65 9.02 -10.36
C LEU A 55 -10.64 7.97 -10.89
N THR A 56 -10.12 6.83 -11.30
CA THR A 56 -10.89 5.71 -11.86
C THR A 56 -10.90 4.48 -10.94
N GLY A 57 -10.17 4.54 -9.83
CA GLY A 57 -10.12 3.46 -8.84
C GLY A 57 -9.20 3.78 -7.69
N VAL A 58 -9.39 3.08 -6.59
CA VAL A 58 -8.52 3.11 -5.40
C VAL A 58 -7.99 1.71 -5.13
N VAL A 59 -6.70 1.58 -4.95
CA VAL A 59 -6.04 0.36 -4.45
C VAL A 59 -5.64 0.61 -3.00
N VAL A 60 -6.00 -0.29 -2.10
CA VAL A 60 -5.69 -0.10 -0.67
C VAL A 60 -5.04 -1.34 -0.07
N GLY A 61 -3.97 -1.12 0.69
CA GLY A 61 -3.36 -2.14 1.53
C GLY A 61 -4.32 -2.61 2.61
N VAL A 62 -4.55 -3.92 2.68
CA VAL A 62 -5.42 -4.55 3.69
C VAL A 62 -4.64 -5.22 4.81
N GLY A 63 -3.34 -4.92 4.91
CA GLY A 63 -2.41 -5.51 5.85
C GLY A 63 -1.71 -6.76 5.30
N PRO A 64 -0.97 -7.47 6.14
CA PRO A 64 -1.02 -7.43 7.61
C PRO A 64 -0.43 -6.14 8.19
N GLY A 65 -0.93 -5.75 9.35
CA GLY A 65 -0.49 -4.53 10.04
C GLY A 65 -1.33 -4.25 11.29
N PRO A 66 -1.01 -3.18 12.02
CA PRO A 66 -1.77 -2.78 13.19
C PRO A 66 -3.24 -2.55 12.84
N TYR A 67 -4.12 -3.16 13.66
CA TYR A 67 -5.55 -3.20 13.42
C TYR A 67 -6.19 -1.83 13.17
N THR A 68 -5.85 -0.83 13.97
CA THR A 68 -6.45 0.50 13.87
C THR A 68 -6.02 1.22 12.60
N SER A 69 -4.72 1.30 12.33
CA SER A 69 -4.19 2.02 11.17
C SER A 69 -4.62 1.39 9.84
N THR A 70 -4.55 0.07 9.72
CA THR A 70 -5.01 -0.65 8.52
C THR A 70 -6.48 -0.35 8.22
N ARG A 71 -7.35 -0.31 9.25
CA ARG A 71 -8.78 0.04 9.06
C ARG A 71 -8.99 1.48 8.64
N VAL A 72 -8.16 2.40 9.08
CA VAL A 72 -8.24 3.80 8.66
C VAL A 72 -8.04 3.91 7.14
N GLY A 73 -6.99 3.30 6.60
CA GLY A 73 -6.74 3.28 5.14
C GLY A 73 -7.91 2.67 4.37
N VAL A 74 -8.41 1.51 4.82
CA VAL A 74 -9.56 0.86 4.19
C VAL A 74 -10.82 1.73 4.25
N ALA A 75 -11.07 2.41 5.38
CA ALA A 75 -12.22 3.30 5.53
C ALA A 75 -12.12 4.52 4.59
N ILE A 76 -10.93 5.13 4.49
CA ILE A 76 -10.67 6.25 3.56
C ILE A 76 -10.90 5.80 2.12
N ALA A 77 -10.30 4.67 1.71
CA ALA A 77 -10.46 4.13 0.36
C ALA A 77 -11.93 3.87 0.01
N ARG A 78 -12.69 3.25 0.92
CA ARG A 78 -14.13 2.99 0.73
C ARG A 78 -14.95 4.27 0.66
N ALA A 79 -14.63 5.28 1.49
CA ALA A 79 -15.31 6.56 1.45
C ALA A 79 -15.08 7.29 0.11
N LEU A 80 -13.85 7.29 -0.37
CA LEU A 80 -13.50 7.84 -1.69
C LEU A 80 -14.20 7.07 -2.82
N GLY A 81 -14.14 5.73 -2.79
CA GLY A 81 -14.81 4.89 -3.78
C GLY A 81 -16.32 5.13 -3.84
N PHE A 82 -16.96 5.25 -2.67
CA PHE A 82 -18.39 5.58 -2.59
C PHE A 82 -18.71 6.99 -3.11
N ALA A 83 -17.93 7.99 -2.67
CA ALA A 83 -18.15 9.39 -3.04
C ALA A 83 -17.96 9.67 -4.55
N LEU A 84 -17.01 8.95 -5.18
CA LEU A 84 -16.67 9.13 -6.59
C LEU A 84 -17.33 8.09 -7.50
N GLY A 85 -17.99 7.08 -6.96
CA GLY A 85 -18.58 6.00 -7.76
C GLY A 85 -17.53 5.11 -8.45
N ILE A 86 -16.35 4.93 -7.86
CA ILE A 86 -15.23 4.19 -8.45
C ILE A 86 -14.90 2.92 -7.67
N GLU A 87 -14.24 1.98 -8.34
CA GLU A 87 -13.85 0.70 -7.75
C GLU A 87 -12.80 0.88 -6.64
N VAL A 88 -12.91 0.03 -5.60
CA VAL A 88 -11.91 -0.09 -4.53
C VAL A 88 -11.41 -1.53 -4.48
N VAL A 89 -10.10 -1.72 -4.64
CA VAL A 89 -9.45 -3.03 -4.63
C VAL A 89 -8.52 -3.13 -3.42
N GLY A 90 -8.67 -4.19 -2.62
CA GLY A 90 -7.77 -4.50 -1.52
C GLY A 90 -6.59 -5.36 -1.97
N VAL A 91 -5.38 -5.02 -1.54
CA VAL A 91 -4.14 -5.75 -1.82
C VAL A 91 -3.43 -6.07 -0.51
N CYS A 92 -2.89 -7.27 -0.38
CA CYS A 92 -2.06 -7.61 0.78
C CYS A 92 -0.81 -6.72 0.78
N SER A 93 -0.55 -6.03 1.88
CA SER A 93 0.59 -5.10 2.00
C SER A 93 1.93 -5.80 1.80
N HIS A 94 2.06 -7.05 2.25
CA HIS A 94 3.27 -7.85 1.98
C HIS A 94 3.45 -8.17 0.50
N ASP A 95 2.36 -8.32 -0.28
CA ASP A 95 2.48 -8.56 -1.73
C ASP A 95 3.04 -7.33 -2.45
N ALA A 96 2.66 -6.12 -2.00
CA ALA A 96 3.22 -4.88 -2.53
C ALA A 96 4.73 -4.75 -2.24
N ILE A 97 5.15 -5.05 -0.99
CA ILE A 97 6.57 -5.06 -0.60
C ILE A 97 7.36 -6.11 -1.41
N ALA A 98 6.78 -7.30 -1.62
CA ALA A 98 7.41 -8.34 -2.41
C ALA A 98 7.57 -7.92 -3.88
N ALA A 99 6.56 -7.27 -4.46
CA ALA A 99 6.61 -6.77 -5.82
C ALA A 99 7.68 -5.68 -6.00
N GLU A 100 7.78 -4.75 -5.06
CA GLU A 100 8.82 -3.72 -5.03
C GLU A 100 10.23 -4.35 -4.95
N PHE A 101 10.41 -5.30 -4.03
CA PHE A 101 11.68 -6.01 -3.89
C PHE A 101 12.10 -6.67 -5.21
N VAL A 102 11.20 -7.42 -5.85
CA VAL A 102 11.49 -8.10 -7.14
C VAL A 102 11.79 -7.09 -8.24
N ALA A 103 11.04 -5.98 -8.32
CA ALA A 103 11.26 -4.94 -9.32
C ALA A 103 12.61 -4.22 -9.17
N ALA A 104 13.15 -4.16 -7.95
CA ALA A 104 14.44 -3.55 -7.65
C ALA A 104 15.65 -4.48 -7.89
N LEU A 105 15.41 -5.77 -8.14
CA LEU A 105 16.50 -6.72 -8.39
C LEU A 105 17.15 -6.50 -9.76
N PRO A 106 18.48 -6.63 -9.86
CA PRO A 106 19.15 -6.72 -11.14
C PRO A 106 18.62 -7.87 -11.99
N ALA A 107 18.58 -7.70 -13.32
CA ALA A 107 18.02 -8.70 -14.25
C ALA A 107 18.71 -10.07 -14.21
N ASP A 108 19.95 -10.13 -13.76
CA ASP A 108 20.78 -11.33 -13.62
C ASP A 108 20.86 -11.87 -12.19
N SER A 109 19.98 -11.40 -11.31
CA SER A 109 19.96 -11.84 -9.90
C SER A 109 19.57 -13.31 -9.79
N ASP A 110 20.42 -14.10 -9.13
CA ASP A 110 20.07 -15.47 -8.69
C ASP A 110 19.16 -15.36 -7.43
N THR A 111 17.93 -14.91 -7.64
CA THR A 111 16.99 -14.71 -6.54
C THR A 111 16.37 -16.03 -6.14
N ARG A 112 16.40 -16.31 -4.86
CA ARG A 112 15.75 -17.47 -4.23
C ARG A 112 14.43 -17.06 -3.58
N ASP A 113 13.73 -18.04 -3.03
CA ASP A 113 12.59 -17.77 -2.15
C ASP A 113 13.01 -16.83 -1.04
N PHE A 114 12.16 -15.86 -0.72
CA PHE A 114 12.41 -14.86 0.31
C PHE A 114 11.21 -14.68 1.24
N ILE A 115 11.42 -13.97 2.33
CA ILE A 115 10.38 -13.65 3.30
C ILE A 115 10.24 -12.13 3.36
N VAL A 116 9.01 -11.66 3.28
CA VAL A 116 8.64 -10.30 3.70
C VAL A 116 8.19 -10.39 5.15
N ALA A 117 8.76 -9.52 5.98
CA ALA A 117 8.40 -9.44 7.40
C ALA A 117 8.24 -7.99 7.83
N THR A 118 7.18 -7.70 8.60
CA THR A 118 6.90 -6.39 9.19
C THR A 118 6.63 -6.54 10.68
N ASP A 119 6.85 -5.47 11.45
CA ASP A 119 6.66 -5.48 12.90
C ASP A 119 5.19 -5.71 13.28
N ALA A 120 4.92 -6.77 14.03
CA ALA A 120 3.61 -7.06 14.63
C ALA A 120 3.51 -6.56 16.08
N ARG A 121 4.54 -5.83 16.59
CA ARG A 121 4.70 -5.42 17.98
C ARG A 121 4.87 -6.61 18.93
N ARG A 122 5.08 -6.35 20.22
CA ARG A 122 5.22 -7.37 21.28
C ARG A 122 6.31 -8.42 21.03
N ARG A 123 7.33 -8.09 20.21
CA ARG A 123 8.41 -8.97 19.73
C ARG A 123 7.94 -10.06 18.78
N GLU A 124 6.89 -9.81 18.05
CA GLU A 124 6.33 -10.65 17.00
C GLU A 124 6.48 -9.96 15.63
N VAL A 125 6.43 -10.74 14.57
CA VAL A 125 6.45 -10.24 13.18
C VAL A 125 5.28 -10.80 12.41
N TYR A 126 4.69 -9.97 11.55
CA TYR A 126 3.90 -10.45 10.43
C TYR A 126 4.86 -10.93 9.36
N TRP A 127 4.66 -12.10 8.81
CA TRP A 127 5.53 -12.63 7.77
C TRP A 127 4.75 -13.33 6.66
N ALA A 128 5.31 -13.33 5.46
CA ALA A 128 4.84 -14.12 4.33
C ALA A 128 6.04 -14.58 3.48
N ARG A 129 5.96 -15.78 2.93
CA ARG A 129 7.00 -16.36 2.06
C ARG A 129 6.61 -16.20 0.61
N TYR A 130 7.58 -15.84 -0.20
CA TYR A 130 7.46 -15.62 -1.64
C TYR A 130 8.48 -16.45 -2.38
N ASP A 131 8.15 -16.81 -3.63
CA ASP A 131 9.13 -17.35 -4.55
C ASP A 131 10.00 -16.23 -5.16
N ALA A 132 10.99 -16.62 -5.96
CA ALA A 132 11.90 -15.70 -6.64
C ALA A 132 11.20 -14.67 -7.56
N TYR A 133 9.96 -14.91 -7.95
CA TYR A 133 9.16 -14.05 -8.82
C TYR A 133 8.17 -13.17 -8.07
N GLY A 134 8.17 -13.21 -6.73
CA GLY A 134 7.24 -12.45 -5.91
C GLY A 134 5.85 -13.07 -5.75
N ASN A 135 5.65 -14.33 -6.15
CA ASN A 135 4.38 -15.01 -5.89
C ASN A 135 4.36 -15.54 -4.46
N ARG A 136 3.32 -15.21 -3.71
CA ARG A 136 3.17 -15.65 -2.33
C ARG A 136 2.94 -17.16 -2.24
N ARG A 137 3.76 -17.84 -1.45
CA ARG A 137 3.72 -19.28 -1.20
C ARG A 137 3.05 -19.65 0.11
N SER A 138 3.19 -18.80 1.14
CA SER A 138 2.51 -18.99 2.44
C SER A 138 2.40 -17.69 3.21
N GLY A 139 1.50 -17.63 4.17
CA GLY A 139 1.18 -16.44 4.97
C GLY A 139 0.13 -15.54 4.29
N PRO A 140 -0.10 -14.32 4.81
CA PRO A 140 0.52 -13.77 6.02
C PRO A 140 0.19 -14.53 7.30
N ALA A 141 1.17 -14.59 8.20
CA ALA A 141 1.03 -15.18 9.53
C ALA A 141 1.78 -14.32 10.57
N VAL A 142 1.59 -14.63 11.84
CA VAL A 142 2.33 -14.01 12.98
C VAL A 142 3.26 -15.06 13.58
N ALA A 143 4.47 -14.67 13.92
CA ALA A 143 5.45 -15.49 14.61
C ALA A 143 6.23 -14.68 15.66
#